data_982397c3df1f70f9650c5bbe903b1662
#
_entry.id   982397c3df1f70f9650c5bbe903b1662
#
_cell.length_a   1.000
_cell.length_b   1.000
_cell.length_c   1.000
_cell.angle_alpha   90.00
_cell.angle_beta   90.00
_cell.angle_gamma   90.00
#
_symmetry.space_group_name_H-M   'P 1'
#
loop_
_entity.id
_entity.type
_entity.pdbx_description
1 polymer ?
#
loop_
_entity_poly.entity_id
_entity_poly.type
_entity_poly.pdbx_seq_one_letter_code
_entity_poly.pdbx_strand_id
1 'polypeptide(L)'
;LLLDKPERAMSIAKEVGKEFPSVMMHIIGLTRMGYIVSPEKGIYTLTEKAKKALGIPEINEENAKKELADMPQGQSFHFYASIGKPLSLQARSLQDFRDKILQVNLDSIKFHESRGDFEAWFAGLGDVELAKKVALLKEKKMDGEELRSRLHDIVENRCAVLSNVAEHSFSAESATSAA
;
A
#
# COMPACT_ATOMS: atom_id res chain seq x y z
N LEU A 1 -1.61 10.41 -2.31
CA LEU A 1 -0.22 10.81 -2.19
C LEU A 1 0.34 10.51 -0.81
N LEU A 2 -0.12 11.20 0.21
CA LEU A 2 0.33 10.99 1.61
C LEU A 2 -0.07 9.62 2.18
N LEU A 3 -0.92 8.89 1.50
CA LEU A 3 -1.27 7.53 1.88
C LEU A 3 -0.09 6.57 1.76
N ASP A 4 0.80 6.83 0.80
CA ASP A 4 1.92 5.95 0.51
C ASP A 4 3.06 6.14 1.53
N LYS A 5 3.48 7.40 1.75
CA LYS A 5 4.55 7.75 2.68
C LYS A 5 4.47 9.21 3.11
N PRO A 6 5.15 9.60 4.22
CA PRO A 6 5.33 11.01 4.56
C PRO A 6 6.06 11.76 3.45
N GLU A 7 5.59 12.97 3.12
CA GLU A 7 6.12 13.76 2.00
C GLU A 7 6.26 15.24 2.33
N ARG A 8 7.20 15.92 1.63
CA ARG A 8 7.34 17.36 1.70
C ARG A 8 6.27 18.06 0.87
N ALA A 9 5.81 19.23 1.32
CA ALA A 9 4.79 20.02 0.60
C ALA A 9 5.19 20.34 -0.85
N MET A 10 6.46 20.55 -1.13
CA MET A 10 6.96 20.81 -2.49
C MET A 10 6.83 19.56 -3.38
N SER A 11 7.14 18.37 -2.85
CA SER A 11 6.96 17.09 -3.56
C SER A 11 5.47 16.85 -3.85
N ILE A 12 4.61 17.13 -2.86
CA ILE A 12 3.16 17.01 -3.01
C ILE A 12 2.68 17.93 -4.14
N ALA A 13 3.12 19.21 -4.16
CA ALA A 13 2.75 20.18 -5.17
C ALA A 13 3.12 19.71 -6.58
N LYS A 14 4.37 19.25 -6.74
CA LYS A 14 4.86 18.69 -8.00
C LYS A 14 4.04 17.48 -8.47
N GLU A 15 3.74 16.58 -7.55
CA GLU A 15 3.05 15.33 -7.86
C GLU A 15 1.57 15.54 -8.22
N VAL A 16 0.88 16.50 -7.56
CA VAL A 16 -0.52 16.83 -7.90
C VAL A 16 -0.64 17.86 -9.03
N GLY A 17 0.48 18.36 -9.57
CA GLY A 17 0.48 19.35 -10.65
C GLY A 17 -0.17 20.68 -10.26
N LYS A 18 0.00 21.11 -8.98
CA LYS A 18 -0.57 22.35 -8.46
C LYS A 18 0.52 23.27 -7.91
N GLU A 19 0.23 24.57 -7.94
CA GLU A 19 1.11 25.58 -7.37
C GLU A 19 1.31 25.38 -5.85
N PHE A 20 2.56 25.53 -5.40
CA PHE A 20 2.95 25.33 -4.00
C PHE A 20 2.08 26.13 -2.99
N PRO A 21 1.75 27.42 -3.20
CA PRO A 21 0.89 28.17 -2.27
C PRO A 21 -0.51 27.52 -2.12
N SER A 22 -1.09 27.04 -3.21
CA SER A 22 -2.38 26.36 -3.20
C SER A 22 -2.33 25.07 -2.38
N VAL A 23 -1.28 24.27 -2.58
CA VAL A 23 -1.06 23.02 -1.82
C VAL A 23 -0.86 23.30 -0.34
N MET A 24 -0.08 24.33 0.02
CA MET A 24 0.12 24.73 1.41
C MET A 24 -1.20 25.15 2.09
N MET A 25 -2.08 25.88 1.40
CA MET A 25 -3.39 26.23 1.93
C MET A 25 -4.22 24.97 2.27
N HIS A 26 -4.20 23.97 1.38
CA HIS A 26 -4.89 22.71 1.64
C HIS A 26 -4.24 21.92 2.80
N ILE A 27 -2.92 21.84 2.85
CA ILE A 27 -2.20 21.19 3.96
C ILE A 27 -2.56 21.84 5.29
N ILE A 28 -2.54 23.17 5.38
CA ILE A 28 -2.91 23.91 6.60
C ILE A 28 -4.35 23.61 7.00
N GLY A 29 -5.28 23.62 6.03
CA GLY A 29 -6.69 23.32 6.28
C GLY A 29 -6.88 21.89 6.80
N LEU A 30 -6.26 20.90 6.14
CA LEU A 30 -6.33 19.49 6.54
C LEU A 30 -5.65 19.23 7.89
N THR A 31 -4.56 19.94 8.18
CA THR A 31 -3.89 19.88 9.49
C THR A 31 -4.81 20.41 10.60
N ARG A 32 -5.47 21.55 10.39
CA ARG A 32 -6.44 22.10 11.35
C ARG A 32 -7.63 21.17 11.61
N MET A 33 -8.06 20.45 10.58
CA MET A 33 -9.10 19.43 10.70
C MET A 33 -8.60 18.10 11.32
N GLY A 34 -7.30 17.96 11.57
CA GLY A 34 -6.69 16.77 12.13
C GLY A 34 -6.58 15.59 11.17
N TYR A 35 -6.62 15.82 9.85
CA TYR A 35 -6.40 14.77 8.83
C TYR A 35 -4.93 14.61 8.45
N ILE A 36 -4.14 15.65 8.62
CA ILE A 36 -2.69 15.65 8.34
C ILE A 36 -1.96 16.06 9.61
N VAL A 37 -0.80 15.47 9.83
CA VAL A 37 0.16 15.84 10.87
C VAL A 37 1.54 16.03 10.25
N SER A 38 2.35 16.87 10.88
CA SER A 38 3.76 17.06 10.50
C SER A 38 4.63 16.39 11.58
N PRO A 39 5.10 15.16 11.37
CA PRO A 39 5.98 14.47 12.32
C PRO A 39 7.33 15.17 12.42
N GLU A 40 7.78 15.80 11.33
CA GLU A 40 8.99 16.61 11.24
C GLU A 40 8.71 17.89 10.46
N LYS A 41 9.49 18.92 10.69
CA LYS A 41 9.32 20.23 10.05
C LYS A 41 9.29 20.09 8.50
N GLY A 42 8.15 20.43 7.91
CA GLY A 42 7.95 20.45 6.47
C GLY A 42 7.69 19.08 5.83
N ILE A 43 7.59 18.01 6.64
CA ILE A 43 7.17 16.68 6.23
C ILE A 43 5.77 16.45 6.76
N TYR A 44 4.88 15.91 5.92
CA TYR A 44 3.47 15.71 6.22
C TYR A 44 3.07 14.27 5.99
N THR A 45 2.15 13.76 6.83
CA THR A 45 1.58 12.42 6.70
C THR A 45 0.11 12.42 7.11
N LEU A 46 -0.62 11.37 6.74
CA LEU A 46 -2.00 11.18 7.17
C LEU A 46 -2.07 10.74 8.64
N THR A 47 -3.13 11.17 9.30
CA THR A 47 -3.51 10.65 10.62
C THR A 47 -4.43 9.43 10.49
N GLU A 48 -4.62 8.66 11.55
CA GLU A 48 -5.62 7.58 11.58
C GLU A 48 -7.04 8.09 11.32
N LYS A 49 -7.36 9.33 11.75
CA LYS A 49 -8.62 10.01 11.39
C LYS A 49 -8.78 10.15 9.87
N ALA A 50 -7.70 10.50 9.17
CA ALA A 50 -7.73 10.59 7.70
C ALA A 50 -7.92 9.22 7.05
N LYS A 51 -7.19 8.22 7.51
CA LYS A 51 -7.34 6.85 7.00
C LYS A 51 -8.77 6.33 7.18
N LYS A 52 -9.34 6.53 8.37
CA LYS A 52 -10.74 6.18 8.65
C LYS A 52 -11.72 6.91 7.72
N ALA A 53 -11.53 8.22 7.48
CA ALA A 53 -12.33 8.98 6.54
C ALA A 53 -12.21 8.50 5.09
N LEU A 54 -11.06 7.90 4.73
CA LEU A 54 -10.84 7.25 3.44
C LEU A 54 -11.39 5.81 3.39
N GLY A 55 -12.05 5.33 4.44
CA GLY A 55 -12.56 3.96 4.53
C GLY A 55 -11.46 2.90 4.68
N ILE A 56 -10.31 3.29 5.25
CA ILE A 56 -9.22 2.37 5.55
C ILE A 56 -9.40 1.92 7.01
N PRO A 57 -9.57 0.62 7.26
CA PRO A 57 -9.68 0.11 8.62
C PRO A 57 -8.37 0.29 9.39
N GLU A 58 -8.48 0.46 10.70
CA GLU A 58 -7.32 0.40 11.59
C GLU A 58 -6.76 -1.03 11.60
N ILE A 59 -5.45 -1.15 11.47
CA ILE A 59 -4.78 -2.44 11.47
C ILE A 59 -4.44 -2.84 12.92
N ASN A 60 -4.82 -4.02 13.32
CA ASN A 60 -4.43 -4.64 14.57
C ASN A 60 -3.59 -5.90 14.31
N GLU A 61 -3.05 -6.49 15.35
CA GLU A 61 -2.19 -7.67 15.28
C GLU A 61 -2.85 -8.86 14.56
N GLU A 62 -4.09 -9.16 14.87
CA GLU A 62 -4.83 -10.28 14.27
C GLU A 62 -5.00 -10.08 12.76
N ASN A 63 -5.41 -8.87 12.37
CA ASN A 63 -5.57 -8.52 10.95
C ASN A 63 -4.20 -8.50 10.24
N ALA A 64 -3.15 -7.97 10.87
CA ALA A 64 -1.82 -7.96 10.29
C ALA A 64 -1.30 -9.38 10.03
N LYS A 65 -1.44 -10.30 11.01
CA LYS A 65 -1.09 -11.71 10.84
C LYS A 65 -1.90 -12.38 9.73
N LYS A 66 -3.19 -12.07 9.66
CA LYS A 66 -4.08 -12.61 8.61
C LYS A 66 -3.68 -12.12 7.21
N GLU A 67 -3.38 -10.83 7.06
CA GLU A 67 -2.97 -10.24 5.77
C GLU A 67 -1.60 -10.75 5.30
N LEU A 68 -0.71 -11.12 6.24
CA LEU A 68 0.60 -11.71 5.94
C LEU A 68 0.56 -13.23 5.69
N ALA A 69 -0.52 -13.91 6.09
CA ALA A 69 -0.61 -15.35 6.01
C ALA A 69 -0.65 -15.85 4.56
N ASP A 70 -0.20 -17.08 4.36
CA ASP A 70 -0.35 -17.79 3.10
C ASP A 70 -1.83 -18.05 2.79
N MET A 71 -2.24 -17.74 1.58
CA MET A 71 -3.57 -17.99 1.07
C MET A 71 -3.75 -19.45 0.64
N PRO A 72 -4.95 -20.00 0.80
CA PRO A 72 -5.32 -21.26 0.15
C PRO A 72 -5.07 -21.20 -1.36
N GLN A 73 -4.73 -22.34 -1.96
CA GLN A 73 -4.38 -22.40 -3.38
C GLN A 73 -5.43 -21.76 -4.32
N GLY A 74 -6.71 -21.86 -4.00
CA GLY A 74 -7.80 -21.27 -4.79
C GLY A 74 -7.92 -19.73 -4.67
N GLN A 75 -7.16 -19.09 -3.76
CA GLN A 75 -7.16 -17.64 -3.54
C GLN A 75 -5.81 -17.00 -3.90
N SER A 76 -4.87 -17.80 -4.42
CA SER A 76 -3.58 -17.32 -4.88
C SER A 76 -3.73 -16.37 -6.06
N PHE A 77 -2.84 -15.39 -6.17
CA PHE A 77 -2.77 -14.56 -7.38
C PHE A 77 -2.07 -15.32 -8.50
N HIS A 78 -2.75 -15.52 -9.61
CA HIS A 78 -2.20 -16.17 -10.79
C HIS A 78 -1.80 -15.14 -11.83
N PHE A 79 -0.55 -15.18 -12.26
CA PHE A 79 -0.05 -14.27 -13.29
C PHE A 79 -0.40 -14.78 -14.70
N TYR A 80 -0.86 -13.86 -15.54
CA TYR A 80 -1.20 -14.08 -16.95
C TYR A 80 -0.46 -13.08 -17.82
N ALA A 81 0.02 -13.51 -18.98
CA ALA A 81 0.56 -12.59 -19.98
C ALA A 81 -0.56 -11.91 -20.80
N SER A 82 -1.71 -12.57 -20.95
CA SER A 82 -2.93 -12.06 -21.59
C SER A 82 -4.10 -13.02 -21.30
N ILE A 83 -5.29 -12.68 -21.77
CA ILE A 83 -6.46 -13.57 -21.64
C ILE A 83 -6.13 -14.96 -22.21
N GLY A 84 -6.37 -16.00 -21.38
CA GLY A 84 -6.13 -17.39 -21.76
C GLY A 84 -4.65 -17.81 -21.82
N LYS A 85 -3.70 -16.95 -21.42
CA LYS A 85 -2.26 -17.27 -21.38
C LYS A 85 -1.72 -17.19 -19.95
N PRO A 86 -2.01 -18.20 -19.10
CA PRO A 86 -1.48 -18.25 -17.76
C PRO A 86 0.05 -18.43 -17.79
N LEU A 87 0.72 -17.80 -16.85
CA LEU A 87 2.11 -18.09 -16.53
C LEU A 87 2.15 -19.16 -15.43
N SER A 88 3.18 -20.02 -15.43
CA SER A 88 3.40 -20.97 -14.33
C SER A 88 3.94 -20.28 -13.08
N LEU A 89 3.33 -19.15 -12.73
CA LEU A 89 3.71 -18.30 -11.63
C LEU A 89 2.45 -17.86 -10.86
N GLN A 90 2.48 -18.04 -9.54
CA GLN A 90 1.40 -17.64 -8.65
C GLN A 90 1.97 -17.08 -7.36
N ALA A 91 1.29 -16.13 -6.73
CA ALA A 91 1.63 -15.62 -5.41
C ALA A 91 0.59 -16.06 -4.37
N ARG A 92 1.07 -16.58 -3.22
CA ARG A 92 0.22 -17.12 -2.15
C ARG A 92 0.15 -16.21 -0.94
N SER A 93 1.01 -15.19 -0.85
CA SER A 93 1.03 -14.19 0.22
C SER A 93 1.53 -12.86 -0.33
N LEU A 94 1.46 -11.80 0.49
CA LEU A 94 2.02 -10.49 0.11
C LEU A 94 3.52 -10.57 -0.12
N GLN A 95 4.25 -11.30 0.74
CA GLN A 95 5.69 -11.50 0.59
C GLN A 95 6.01 -12.26 -0.70
N ASP A 96 5.26 -13.30 -0.99
CA ASP A 96 5.43 -14.09 -2.20
C ASP A 96 5.11 -13.26 -3.47
N PHE A 97 4.10 -12.39 -3.41
CA PHE A 97 3.80 -11.44 -4.48
C PHE A 97 4.93 -10.45 -4.69
N ARG A 98 5.45 -9.83 -3.62
CA ARG A 98 6.60 -8.93 -3.65
C ARG A 98 7.79 -9.54 -4.40
N ASP A 99 8.14 -10.78 -4.07
CA ASP A 99 9.30 -11.45 -4.67
C ASP A 99 9.06 -11.81 -6.15
N LYS A 100 7.84 -12.20 -6.48
CA LYS A 100 7.46 -12.61 -7.84
C LYS A 100 7.25 -11.46 -8.81
N ILE A 101 6.82 -10.29 -8.33
CA ILE A 101 6.64 -9.14 -9.20
C ILE A 101 7.94 -8.69 -9.87
N LEU A 102 9.09 -8.96 -9.27
CA LEU A 102 10.41 -8.70 -9.84
C LEU A 102 10.79 -9.69 -10.95
N GLN A 103 10.16 -10.87 -10.98
CA GLN A 103 10.49 -11.97 -11.90
C GLN A 103 9.53 -12.04 -13.09
N VAL A 104 8.29 -11.59 -12.93
CA VAL A 104 7.26 -11.67 -13.95
C VAL A 104 7.57 -10.70 -15.11
N ASN A 105 7.20 -11.05 -16.35
CA ASN A 105 7.40 -10.16 -17.49
C ASN A 105 6.51 -8.89 -17.41
N LEU A 106 6.95 -7.82 -18.06
CA LEU A 106 6.25 -6.52 -18.03
C LEU A 106 4.87 -6.59 -18.67
N ASP A 107 4.67 -7.45 -19.67
CA ASP A 107 3.36 -7.64 -20.31
C ASP A 107 2.33 -8.15 -19.31
N SER A 108 2.74 -9.05 -18.42
CA SER A 108 1.88 -9.53 -17.33
C SER A 108 1.53 -8.43 -16.34
N ILE A 109 2.51 -7.61 -15.95
CA ILE A 109 2.27 -6.48 -15.04
C ILE A 109 1.25 -5.52 -15.66
N LYS A 110 1.46 -5.12 -16.90
CA LYS A 110 0.57 -4.22 -17.64
C LYS A 110 -0.83 -4.83 -17.83
N PHE A 111 -0.90 -6.13 -18.14
CA PHE A 111 -2.17 -6.84 -18.28
C PHE A 111 -3.01 -6.78 -17.00
N HIS A 112 -2.41 -7.10 -15.85
CA HIS A 112 -3.11 -7.12 -14.57
C HIS A 112 -3.42 -5.70 -14.05
N GLU A 113 -2.47 -4.76 -14.19
CA GLU A 113 -2.67 -3.37 -13.78
C GLU A 113 -3.84 -2.75 -14.55
N SER A 114 -3.87 -2.87 -15.88
CA SER A 114 -4.94 -2.28 -16.70
C SER A 114 -6.34 -2.76 -16.33
N ARG A 115 -6.45 -3.98 -15.83
CA ARG A 115 -7.70 -4.63 -15.39
C ARG A 115 -8.09 -4.34 -13.94
N GLY A 116 -7.15 -3.84 -13.12
CA GLY A 116 -7.36 -3.68 -11.69
C GLY A 116 -7.29 -5.00 -10.90
N ASP A 117 -6.62 -6.01 -11.46
CA ASP A 117 -6.55 -7.35 -10.85
C ASP A 117 -5.73 -7.32 -9.55
N PHE A 118 -4.69 -6.46 -9.46
CA PHE A 118 -3.87 -6.30 -8.25
C PHE A 118 -4.69 -5.70 -7.12
N GLU A 119 -5.41 -4.60 -7.39
CA GLU A 119 -6.28 -3.94 -6.41
C GLU A 119 -7.36 -4.88 -5.90
N ALA A 120 -7.98 -5.62 -6.81
CA ALA A 120 -9.03 -6.59 -6.47
C ALA A 120 -8.50 -7.71 -5.57
N TRP A 121 -7.29 -8.23 -5.86
CA TRP A 121 -6.69 -9.27 -5.05
C TRP A 121 -6.30 -8.77 -3.67
N PHE A 122 -5.63 -7.61 -3.56
CA PHE A 122 -5.26 -7.03 -2.27
C PHE A 122 -6.49 -6.71 -1.40
N ALA A 123 -7.56 -6.19 -2.02
CA ALA A 123 -8.84 -6.00 -1.32
C ALA A 123 -9.43 -7.33 -0.84
N GLY A 124 -9.29 -8.40 -1.62
CA GLY A 124 -9.71 -9.76 -1.27
C GLY A 124 -8.93 -10.36 -0.10
N LEU A 125 -7.68 -9.96 0.12
CA LEU A 125 -6.88 -10.29 1.30
C LEU A 125 -7.37 -9.56 2.57
N GLY A 126 -8.16 -8.49 2.40
CA GLY A 126 -8.60 -7.57 3.45
C GLY A 126 -7.78 -6.29 3.52
N ASP A 127 -6.69 -6.18 2.75
CA ASP A 127 -5.81 -5.00 2.75
C ASP A 127 -6.36 -3.87 1.87
N VAL A 128 -7.35 -3.14 2.41
CA VAL A 128 -7.96 -1.98 1.74
C VAL A 128 -6.97 -0.84 1.54
N GLU A 129 -6.00 -0.67 2.46
CA GLU A 129 -4.97 0.36 2.33
C GLU A 129 -4.07 0.09 1.13
N LEU A 130 -3.55 -1.14 1.01
CA LEU A 130 -2.70 -1.56 -0.11
C LEU A 130 -3.45 -1.45 -1.44
N ALA A 131 -4.69 -1.95 -1.51
CA ALA A 131 -5.51 -1.85 -2.70
C ALA A 131 -5.67 -0.39 -3.18
N LYS A 132 -5.93 0.55 -2.26
CA LYS A 132 -6.04 1.98 -2.59
C LYS A 132 -4.71 2.59 -3.04
N LYS A 133 -3.58 2.21 -2.43
CA LYS A 133 -2.25 2.66 -2.85
C LYS A 133 -1.94 2.23 -4.28
N VAL A 134 -2.24 0.98 -4.61
CA VAL A 134 -2.00 0.43 -5.95
C VAL A 134 -2.93 1.07 -6.98
N ALA A 135 -4.19 1.33 -6.65
CA ALA A 135 -5.12 2.05 -7.52
C ALA A 135 -4.60 3.44 -7.95
N LEU A 136 -3.85 4.14 -7.08
CA LEU A 136 -3.23 5.42 -7.41
C LEU A 136 -2.14 5.32 -8.50
N LEU A 137 -1.49 4.16 -8.67
CA LEU A 137 -0.51 3.95 -9.74
C LEU A 137 -1.15 4.04 -11.11
N LYS A 138 -2.35 3.50 -11.26
CA LYS A 138 -3.13 3.56 -12.49
C LYS A 138 -3.47 5.00 -12.90
N GLU A 139 -3.80 5.85 -11.93
CA GLU A 139 -4.06 7.26 -12.18
C GLU A 139 -2.80 7.99 -12.68
N LYS A 140 -1.61 7.56 -12.26
CA LYS A 140 -0.32 8.14 -12.67
C LYS A 140 0.15 7.69 -14.05
N LYS A 141 -0.52 6.71 -14.66
CA LYS A 141 -0.19 6.14 -15.98
C LYS A 141 1.27 5.68 -16.07
N MET A 142 1.78 5.10 -15.01
CA MET A 142 3.11 4.48 -14.99
C MET A 142 3.11 3.25 -15.89
N ASP A 143 4.26 2.90 -16.48
CA ASP A 143 4.42 1.73 -17.35
C ASP A 143 5.83 1.11 -17.18
N GLY A 144 5.99 -0.10 -17.66
CA GLY A 144 7.29 -0.79 -17.72
C GLY A 144 7.95 -1.01 -16.35
N GLU A 145 9.25 -0.79 -16.30
CA GLU A 145 10.04 -1.01 -15.08
C GLU A 145 9.72 0.01 -13.98
N GLU A 146 9.26 1.21 -14.31
CA GLU A 146 8.82 2.19 -13.32
C GLU A 146 7.60 1.69 -12.55
N LEU A 147 6.60 1.14 -13.26
CA LEU A 147 5.42 0.53 -12.65
C LEU A 147 5.80 -0.68 -11.78
N ARG A 148 6.67 -1.57 -12.28
CA ARG A 148 7.19 -2.72 -11.53
C ARG A 148 7.84 -2.31 -10.23
N SER A 149 8.82 -1.41 -10.31
CA SER A 149 9.56 -0.92 -9.14
C SER A 149 8.62 -0.28 -8.12
N ARG A 150 7.70 0.54 -8.58
CA ARG A 150 6.78 1.22 -7.70
C ARG A 150 5.78 0.27 -7.04
N LEU A 151 5.27 -0.71 -7.77
CA LEU A 151 4.39 -1.75 -7.22
C LEU A 151 5.14 -2.59 -6.18
N HIS A 152 6.37 -3.00 -6.47
CA HIS A 152 7.23 -3.70 -5.52
C HIS A 152 7.44 -2.88 -4.23
N ASP A 153 7.84 -1.61 -4.34
CA ASP A 153 8.12 -0.75 -3.19
C ASP A 153 6.89 -0.56 -2.30
N ILE A 154 5.70 -0.39 -2.89
CA ILE A 154 4.45 -0.25 -2.14
C ILE A 154 4.14 -1.52 -1.36
N VAL A 155 4.29 -2.70 -1.97
CA VAL A 155 4.05 -3.99 -1.31
C VAL A 155 5.10 -4.27 -0.25
N GLU A 156 6.39 -4.00 -0.52
CA GLU A 156 7.49 -4.13 0.46
C GLU A 156 7.25 -3.28 1.70
N ASN A 157 6.94 -2.00 1.51
CA ASN A 157 6.63 -1.09 2.62
C ASN A 157 5.40 -1.59 3.41
N ARG A 158 4.39 -2.13 2.74
CA ARG A 158 3.22 -2.68 3.41
C ARG A 158 3.57 -3.91 4.24
N CYS A 159 4.34 -4.84 3.68
CA CYS A 159 4.82 -6.02 4.42
C CYS A 159 5.59 -5.61 5.69
N ALA A 160 6.47 -4.61 5.59
CA ALA A 160 7.22 -4.11 6.75
C ALA A 160 6.30 -3.52 7.83
N VAL A 161 5.29 -2.72 7.44
CA VAL A 161 4.31 -2.16 8.39
C VAL A 161 3.51 -3.27 9.08
N LEU A 162 3.00 -4.23 8.31
CA LEU A 162 2.22 -5.35 8.85
C LEU A 162 3.05 -6.23 9.79
N SER A 163 4.31 -6.54 9.43
CA SER A 163 5.23 -7.30 10.28
C SER A 163 5.49 -6.59 11.60
N ASN A 164 5.74 -5.28 11.57
CA ASN A 164 5.92 -4.50 12.79
C ASN A 164 4.69 -4.53 13.70
N VAL A 165 3.48 -4.42 13.15
CA VAL A 165 2.23 -4.50 13.93
C VAL A 165 2.05 -5.91 14.50
N ALA A 166 2.33 -6.95 13.71
CA ALA A 166 2.20 -8.34 14.13
C ALA A 166 3.17 -8.74 15.26
N GLU A 167 4.34 -8.07 15.36
CA GLU A 167 5.40 -8.40 16.33
C GLU A 167 5.32 -7.57 17.63
N HIS A 168 4.88 -6.30 17.57
CA HIS A 168 4.99 -5.37 18.71
C HIS A 168 3.99 -5.62 19.84
N SER A 169 2.92 -6.37 19.64
CA SER A 169 1.98 -6.73 20.70
C SER A 169 2.53 -7.80 21.65
N PHE A 170 3.52 -8.57 21.23
CA PHE A 170 4.15 -9.59 22.06
C PHE A 170 4.97 -9.00 23.23
N SER A 171 5.46 -7.77 23.05
CA SER A 171 6.27 -7.08 24.08
C SER A 171 5.43 -6.45 25.19
N ALA A 172 4.15 -6.14 24.95
CA ALA A 172 3.28 -5.49 25.92
C ALA A 172 2.65 -6.49 26.89
N GLU A 173 2.34 -7.72 26.48
CA GLU A 173 1.77 -8.75 27.34
C GLU A 173 2.79 -9.38 28.30
N SER A 174 4.06 -9.47 27.91
CA SER A 174 5.12 -9.99 28.77
C SER A 174 5.51 -9.07 29.93
N ALA A 175 5.22 -7.76 29.83
CA ALA A 175 5.50 -6.79 30.88
C ALA A 175 4.40 -6.73 31.96
N THR A 176 3.19 -7.21 31.69
CA THR A 176 2.05 -7.14 32.62
C THR A 176 1.91 -8.41 33.48
N SER A 177 2.63 -9.49 33.13
CA SER A 177 2.62 -10.76 33.91
C SER A 177 3.71 -10.84 34.94
N ALA A 178 4.53 -9.80 35.14
CA ALA A 178 5.65 -9.77 36.11
C ALA A 178 5.49 -8.71 37.23
N ALA A 179 4.25 -8.26 37.50
CA ALA A 179 3.95 -7.33 38.60
C ALA A 179 2.96 -7.94 39.61
#